data_d94b1b8102cf8068e032eccc735afb78
#
_entry.id   d94b1b8102cf8068e032eccc735afb78
#
_cell.length_a   1.000
_cell.length_b   1.000
_cell.length_c   1.000
_cell.angle_alpha   90.00
_cell.angle_beta   90.00
_cell.angle_gamma   90.00
#
_symmetry.space_group_name_H-M   'P 1'
#
loop_
_entity.id
_entity.type
_entity.pdbx_description
1 polymer ?
#
loop_
_entity_poly.entity_id
_entity_poly.type
_entity_poly.pdbx_seq_one_letter_code
_entity_poly.pdbx_strand_id
1 'polypeptide(L)'
;IGDNIDKAFYAFDLWVFRFFGSMQCGFLTGVAKFFTAFGDENFTIPIVVLSVVLCFFKRTRKYGFSILFAVIIGTLITNVIAKPMVLRIRPYNTLQQNADYWSWYIGAGALSESDYSFPSGHTTSAVEVATALFLCFKSDKKKIAWLFPCVALCTMGSRVYLMVHYATDVLGGLLVGVIAAVLGYLLMKLVMKSKGLEKVDAAKLFKKVPGKVGFACIGVAVLGIFLYASIPSLSEGGADTQRCAYVGDYKCYNAAKVDDDKYPPIDGKEYCKIHWKALSGVKE
;
A
#
# COMPACT_ATOMS: atom_id res chain seq x y z
N ILE A 1 2.08 18.20 -12.41
CA ILE A 1 2.32 18.48 -10.97
C ILE A 1 3.54 17.70 -10.51
N GLY A 2 3.72 16.43 -10.96
CA GLY A 2 4.85 15.59 -10.59
C GLY A 2 6.21 16.28 -10.79
N ASP A 3 6.46 16.87 -11.95
CA ASP A 3 7.70 17.57 -12.28
C ASP A 3 8.00 18.76 -11.33
N ASN A 4 6.95 19.41 -10.83
CA ASN A 4 7.11 20.51 -9.87
C ASN A 4 7.53 19.96 -8.49
N ILE A 5 7.00 18.79 -8.09
CA ILE A 5 7.42 18.11 -6.87
C ILE A 5 8.89 17.69 -7.00
N ASP A 6 9.27 17.10 -8.16
CA ASP A 6 10.65 16.71 -8.43
C ASP A 6 11.61 17.89 -8.32
N LYS A 7 11.28 19.03 -8.95
CA LYS A 7 12.11 20.23 -8.87
C LYS A 7 12.22 20.78 -7.44
N ALA A 8 11.11 20.82 -6.70
CA ALA A 8 11.05 21.39 -5.36
C ALA A 8 11.77 20.56 -4.30
N PHE A 9 11.70 19.22 -4.42
CA PHE A 9 12.17 18.31 -3.38
C PHE A 9 13.31 17.39 -3.81
N TYR A 10 13.91 17.62 -4.99
CA TYR A 10 14.98 16.79 -5.54
C TYR A 10 16.13 16.54 -4.56
N ALA A 11 16.65 17.61 -3.94
CA ALA A 11 17.77 17.50 -3.01
C ALA A 11 17.39 16.68 -1.75
N PHE A 12 16.18 16.86 -1.24
CA PHE A 12 15.66 16.10 -0.10
C PHE A 12 15.50 14.61 -0.44
N ASP A 13 14.83 14.30 -1.55
CA ASP A 13 14.61 12.92 -1.97
C ASP A 13 15.94 12.19 -2.23
N LEU A 14 16.92 12.85 -2.88
CA LEU A 14 18.26 12.30 -3.08
C LEU A 14 19.01 12.10 -1.76
N TRP A 15 18.90 13.03 -0.82
CA TRP A 15 19.54 12.89 0.48
C TRP A 15 19.00 11.66 1.22
N VAL A 16 17.69 11.45 1.19
CA VAL A 16 17.06 10.27 1.81
C VAL A 16 17.47 8.98 1.08
N PHE A 17 17.56 8.96 -0.25
CA PHE A 17 18.08 7.80 -0.98
C PHE A 17 19.52 7.48 -0.61
N ARG A 18 20.39 8.48 -0.48
CA ARG A 18 21.77 8.27 -0.02
C ARG A 18 21.83 7.69 1.39
N PHE A 19 20.99 8.19 2.29
CA PHE A 19 20.90 7.67 3.65
C PHE A 19 20.52 6.19 3.66
N PHE A 20 19.43 5.80 3.00
CA PHE A 20 18.99 4.41 2.95
C PHE A 20 19.91 3.53 2.09
N GLY A 21 20.42 4.04 0.99
CA GLY A 21 21.34 3.33 0.11
C GLY A 21 22.65 2.94 0.78
N SER A 22 23.23 3.86 1.58
CA SER A 22 24.46 3.59 2.32
C SER A 22 24.31 2.51 3.40
N MET A 23 23.07 2.21 3.82
CA MET A 23 22.78 1.16 4.81
C MET A 23 22.39 -0.18 4.19
N GLN A 24 22.35 -0.28 2.85
CA GLN A 24 21.91 -1.51 2.20
C GLN A 24 22.78 -2.71 2.53
N CYS A 25 22.13 -3.77 3.01
CA CYS A 25 22.73 -5.08 3.23
C CYS A 25 21.65 -6.16 3.12
N GLY A 26 22.02 -7.41 2.89
CA GLY A 26 21.08 -8.51 2.70
C GLY A 26 20.05 -8.65 3.83
N PHE A 27 20.48 -8.46 5.09
CA PHE A 27 19.58 -8.53 6.25
C PHE A 27 18.51 -7.41 6.19
N LEU A 28 18.92 -6.15 6.03
CA LEU A 28 17.97 -5.02 5.98
C LEU A 28 17.08 -5.09 4.74
N THR A 29 17.60 -5.61 3.63
CA THR A 29 16.77 -5.87 2.43
C THR A 29 15.67 -6.90 2.73
N GLY A 30 15.98 -7.97 3.45
CA GLY A 30 15.00 -8.93 3.95
C GLY A 30 13.95 -8.29 4.86
N VAL A 31 14.40 -7.46 5.81
CA VAL A 31 13.51 -6.69 6.72
C VAL A 31 12.61 -5.73 5.93
N ALA A 32 13.16 -5.01 4.95
CA ALA A 32 12.37 -4.10 4.11
C ALA A 32 11.32 -4.86 3.28
N LYS A 33 11.67 -6.01 2.69
CA LYS A 33 10.73 -6.89 1.98
C LYS A 33 9.65 -7.45 2.90
N PHE A 34 9.96 -7.76 4.15
CA PHE A 34 8.98 -8.18 5.14
C PHE A 34 7.97 -7.07 5.46
N PHE A 35 8.44 -5.85 5.71
CA PHE A 35 7.55 -4.75 6.07
C PHE A 35 6.77 -4.20 4.88
N THR A 36 7.29 -4.24 3.66
CA THR A 36 6.55 -3.79 2.48
C THR A 36 5.25 -4.59 2.27
N ALA A 37 5.24 -5.88 2.66
CA ALA A 37 4.07 -6.74 2.54
C ALA A 37 2.82 -6.21 3.28
N PHE A 38 2.98 -5.42 4.34
CA PHE A 38 1.84 -4.83 5.05
C PHE A 38 1.11 -3.71 4.28
N GLY A 39 1.72 -3.19 3.23
CA GLY A 39 1.10 -2.21 2.33
C GLY A 39 0.66 -2.80 0.99
N ASP A 40 0.97 -4.05 0.73
CA ASP A 40 0.69 -4.75 -0.51
C ASP A 40 -0.81 -5.08 -0.68
N GLU A 41 -1.26 -5.22 -1.92
CA GLU A 41 -2.64 -5.61 -2.24
C GLU A 41 -2.96 -7.01 -1.70
N ASN A 42 -1.99 -7.94 -1.74
CA ASN A 42 -2.14 -9.28 -1.19
C ASN A 42 -2.40 -9.30 0.33
N PHE A 43 -2.01 -8.27 1.05
CA PHE A 43 -2.35 -8.07 2.46
C PHE A 43 -3.64 -7.27 2.62
N THR A 44 -3.77 -6.17 1.88
CA THR A 44 -4.86 -5.21 2.05
C THR A 44 -6.21 -5.80 1.64
N ILE A 45 -6.30 -6.55 0.52
CA ILE A 45 -7.55 -7.15 0.05
C ILE A 45 -8.10 -8.15 1.08
N PRO A 46 -7.35 -9.15 1.57
CA PRO A 46 -7.83 -10.05 2.63
C PRO A 46 -8.18 -9.33 3.93
N ILE A 47 -7.48 -8.26 4.31
CA ILE A 47 -7.83 -7.45 5.49
C ILE A 47 -9.18 -6.75 5.29
N VAL A 48 -9.48 -6.26 4.09
CA VAL A 48 -10.80 -5.70 3.76
C VAL A 48 -11.89 -6.77 3.88
N VAL A 49 -11.66 -7.96 3.33
CA VAL A 49 -12.61 -9.08 3.46
C VAL A 49 -12.83 -9.43 4.93
N LEU A 50 -11.75 -9.55 5.71
CA LEU A 50 -11.85 -9.79 7.16
C LEU A 50 -12.62 -8.66 7.85
N SER A 51 -12.37 -7.40 7.49
CA SER A 51 -13.05 -6.25 8.09
C SER A 51 -14.56 -6.27 7.84
N VAL A 52 -14.99 -6.70 6.65
CA VAL A 52 -16.43 -6.92 6.35
C VAL A 52 -17.00 -7.99 7.30
N VAL A 53 -16.32 -9.12 7.46
CA VAL A 53 -16.75 -10.16 8.40
C VAL A 53 -16.85 -9.62 9.83
N LEU A 54 -15.85 -8.85 10.28
CA LEU A 54 -15.82 -8.25 11.63
C LEU A 54 -17.00 -7.29 11.88
N CYS A 55 -17.57 -6.66 10.84
CA CYS A 55 -18.73 -5.77 10.97
C CYS A 55 -19.99 -6.48 11.49
N PHE A 56 -20.14 -7.78 11.25
CA PHE A 56 -21.31 -8.55 11.68
C PHE A 56 -21.28 -8.95 13.16
N PHE A 57 -20.13 -8.85 13.84
CA PHE A 57 -20.00 -9.24 15.25
C PHE A 57 -19.97 -8.01 16.15
N LYS A 58 -20.86 -7.93 17.15
CA LYS A 58 -21.00 -6.77 18.04
C LYS A 58 -19.67 -6.33 18.70
N ARG A 59 -18.81 -7.29 19.06
CA ARG A 59 -17.52 -7.00 19.74
C ARG A 59 -16.45 -6.42 18.84
N THR A 60 -16.45 -6.78 17.55
CA THR A 60 -15.36 -6.43 16.60
C THR A 60 -15.78 -5.44 15.53
N ARG A 61 -17.07 -5.15 15.37
CA ARG A 61 -17.59 -4.30 14.29
C ARG A 61 -16.97 -2.91 14.21
N LYS A 62 -16.57 -2.33 15.34
CA LYS A 62 -15.89 -1.03 15.32
C LYS A 62 -14.56 -1.08 14.58
N TYR A 63 -13.80 -2.18 14.73
CA TYR A 63 -12.55 -2.39 13.98
C TYR A 63 -12.86 -2.61 12.49
N GLY A 64 -13.87 -3.48 12.20
CA GLY A 64 -14.29 -3.73 10.82
C GLY A 64 -14.70 -2.46 10.08
N PHE A 65 -15.65 -1.69 10.63
CA PHE A 65 -16.08 -0.44 9.99
C PHE A 65 -14.96 0.61 9.88
N SER A 66 -14.09 0.73 10.90
CA SER A 66 -12.99 1.69 10.84
C SER A 66 -12.02 1.38 9.72
N ILE A 67 -11.61 0.11 9.57
CA ILE A 67 -10.71 -0.33 8.52
C ILE A 67 -11.39 -0.17 7.14
N LEU A 68 -12.62 -0.68 7.01
CA LEU A 68 -13.37 -0.65 5.75
C LEU A 68 -13.51 0.78 5.20
N PHE A 69 -13.96 1.72 6.04
CA PHE A 69 -14.10 3.11 5.62
C PHE A 69 -12.77 3.78 5.34
N ALA A 70 -11.73 3.50 6.16
CA ALA A 70 -10.40 4.03 5.92
C ALA A 70 -9.85 3.59 4.56
N VAL A 71 -9.90 2.28 4.26
CA VAL A 71 -9.39 1.74 2.99
C VAL A 71 -10.18 2.27 1.79
N ILE A 72 -11.51 2.35 1.88
CA ILE A 72 -12.33 2.93 0.80
C ILE A 72 -11.90 4.38 0.54
N ILE A 73 -11.79 5.21 1.57
CA ILE A 73 -11.44 6.63 1.43
C ILE A 73 -10.01 6.78 0.90
N GLY A 74 -9.04 6.06 1.47
CA GLY A 74 -7.64 6.16 1.08
C GLY A 74 -7.41 5.68 -0.35
N THR A 75 -8.05 4.58 -0.76
CA THR A 75 -8.00 4.07 -2.14
C THR A 75 -8.59 5.09 -3.13
N LEU A 76 -9.73 5.70 -2.81
CA LEU A 76 -10.34 6.74 -3.65
C LEU A 76 -9.41 7.95 -3.78
N ILE A 77 -8.87 8.46 -2.67
CA ILE A 77 -7.96 9.61 -2.72
C ILE A 77 -6.68 9.26 -3.49
N THR A 78 -6.07 8.11 -3.21
CA THR A 78 -4.78 7.73 -3.81
C THR A 78 -4.91 7.39 -5.29
N ASN A 79 -5.79 6.43 -5.63
CA ASN A 79 -5.80 5.82 -6.96
C ASN A 79 -6.72 6.53 -7.95
N VAL A 80 -7.83 7.14 -7.47
CA VAL A 80 -8.79 7.81 -8.34
C VAL A 80 -8.51 9.30 -8.48
N ILE A 81 -7.99 9.95 -7.42
CA ILE A 81 -7.79 11.40 -7.42
C ILE A 81 -6.30 11.74 -7.59
N ALA A 82 -5.45 11.35 -6.65
CA ALA A 82 -4.09 11.89 -6.57
C ALA A 82 -3.16 11.36 -7.66
N LYS A 83 -3.13 10.04 -7.93
CA LYS A 83 -2.26 9.49 -8.98
C LYS A 83 -2.56 10.06 -10.37
N PRO A 84 -3.83 10.13 -10.84
CA PRO A 84 -4.16 10.74 -12.13
C PRO A 84 -3.90 12.25 -12.20
N MET A 85 -3.99 12.97 -11.08
CA MET A 85 -3.73 14.41 -11.04
C MET A 85 -2.25 14.76 -11.00
N VAL A 86 -1.44 13.98 -10.28
CA VAL A 86 -0.03 14.31 -10.05
C VAL A 86 0.87 13.78 -11.16
N LEU A 87 0.63 12.57 -11.66
CA LEU A 87 1.34 11.93 -12.76
C LEU A 87 2.86 11.85 -12.55
N ARG A 88 3.31 11.63 -11.31
CA ARG A 88 4.74 11.57 -10.98
C ARG A 88 5.36 10.26 -11.46
N ILE A 89 6.42 10.35 -12.22
CA ILE A 89 7.20 9.20 -12.69
C ILE A 89 8.03 8.62 -11.52
N ARG A 90 8.22 7.32 -11.51
CA ARG A 90 8.96 6.63 -10.44
C ARG A 90 10.46 6.89 -10.49
N PRO A 91 11.15 6.86 -9.33
CA PRO A 91 12.56 7.23 -9.24
C PRO A 91 13.47 6.34 -10.09
N TYR A 92 13.18 5.05 -10.22
CA TYR A 92 13.96 4.15 -11.06
C TYR A 92 13.81 4.40 -12.58
N ASN A 93 12.87 5.26 -13.01
CA ASN A 93 12.77 5.73 -14.38
C ASN A 93 13.48 7.08 -14.59
N THR A 94 13.49 7.97 -13.60
CA THR A 94 14.05 9.32 -13.72
C THR A 94 15.51 9.41 -13.29
N LEU A 95 15.96 8.49 -12.39
CA LEU A 95 17.32 8.51 -11.83
C LEU A 95 18.23 7.42 -12.41
N GLN A 96 17.95 6.91 -13.60
CA GLN A 96 18.76 5.88 -14.27
C GLN A 96 20.22 6.29 -14.48
N GLN A 97 20.45 7.58 -14.73
CA GLN A 97 21.79 8.15 -14.96
C GLN A 97 22.58 8.37 -13.65
N ASN A 98 21.94 8.26 -12.49
CA ASN A 98 22.62 8.37 -11.21
C ASN A 98 23.16 7.00 -10.82
N ALA A 99 24.47 6.80 -10.95
CA ALA A 99 25.14 5.51 -10.73
C ALA A 99 24.95 4.97 -9.32
N ASP A 100 24.99 5.83 -8.29
CA ASP A 100 24.80 5.43 -6.90
C ASP A 100 23.36 4.92 -6.69
N TYR A 101 22.35 5.72 -7.09
CA TYR A 101 20.96 5.32 -6.98
C TYR A 101 20.69 4.01 -7.74
N TRP A 102 21.22 3.89 -8.96
CA TRP A 102 21.01 2.70 -9.77
C TRP A 102 21.60 1.44 -9.15
N SER A 103 22.79 1.56 -8.57
CA SER A 103 23.43 0.46 -7.83
C SER A 103 22.56 0.02 -6.65
N TRP A 104 22.03 0.95 -5.86
CA TRP A 104 21.14 0.65 -4.74
C TRP A 104 19.81 0.03 -5.19
N TYR A 105 19.22 0.52 -6.29
CA TYR A 105 17.99 -0.03 -6.86
C TYR A 105 18.17 -1.51 -7.25
N ILE A 106 19.25 -1.82 -7.96
CA ILE A 106 19.59 -3.20 -8.34
C ILE A 106 19.87 -4.05 -7.10
N GLY A 107 20.66 -3.55 -6.15
CA GLY A 107 20.97 -4.22 -4.88
C GLY A 107 19.77 -4.52 -4.00
N ALA A 108 18.74 -3.70 -4.05
CA ALA A 108 17.47 -3.93 -3.37
C ALA A 108 16.56 -4.98 -4.04
N GLY A 109 16.91 -5.44 -5.25
CA GLY A 109 16.17 -6.46 -6.01
C GLY A 109 15.36 -5.92 -7.18
N ALA A 110 15.59 -4.67 -7.59
CA ALA A 110 15.00 -4.02 -8.77
C ALA A 110 13.48 -4.15 -8.85
N LEU A 111 12.79 -3.95 -7.73
CA LEU A 111 11.33 -4.02 -7.69
C LEU A 111 10.71 -2.95 -8.59
N SER A 112 9.58 -3.25 -9.21
CA SER A 112 8.91 -2.31 -10.10
C SER A 112 7.40 -2.48 -10.04
N GLU A 113 6.69 -1.41 -10.29
CA GLU A 113 5.25 -1.36 -10.38
C GLU A 113 4.81 -0.80 -11.73
N SER A 114 3.53 -0.89 -12.07
CA SER A 114 3.02 -0.51 -13.39
C SER A 114 2.37 0.87 -13.43
N ASP A 115 2.37 1.63 -12.33
CA ASP A 115 1.64 2.88 -12.17
C ASP A 115 2.51 4.06 -11.69
N TYR A 116 1.87 5.22 -11.48
CA TYR A 116 2.53 6.46 -11.02
C TYR A 116 3.02 6.38 -9.57
N SER A 117 4.04 7.19 -9.27
CA SER A 117 4.77 7.17 -8.00
C SER A 117 4.03 7.83 -6.84
N PHE A 118 3.38 8.99 -7.06
CA PHE A 118 2.79 9.80 -6.00
C PHE A 118 1.27 9.68 -5.90
N PRO A 119 0.71 9.55 -4.71
CA PRO A 119 1.38 9.17 -3.47
C PRO A 119 1.66 7.65 -3.43
N SER A 120 2.52 7.21 -2.49
CA SER A 120 2.82 5.80 -2.33
C SER A 120 1.61 5.00 -1.86
N GLY A 121 1.12 4.08 -2.72
CA GLY A 121 -0.03 3.22 -2.41
C GLY A 121 0.21 2.31 -1.21
N HIS A 122 1.37 1.62 -1.16
CA HIS A 122 1.76 0.79 -0.03
C HIS A 122 1.79 1.56 1.30
N THR A 123 2.32 2.78 1.26
CA THR A 123 2.32 3.64 2.45
C THR A 123 0.89 4.00 2.86
N THR A 124 0.04 4.42 1.92
CA THR A 124 -1.35 4.76 2.21
C THR A 124 -2.07 3.58 2.84
N SER A 125 -2.00 2.39 2.23
CA SER A 125 -2.67 1.18 2.73
C SER A 125 -2.19 0.78 4.13
N ALA A 126 -0.87 0.75 4.36
CA ALA A 126 -0.34 0.41 5.68
C ALA A 126 -0.74 1.44 6.74
N VAL A 127 -0.66 2.74 6.42
CA VAL A 127 -0.95 3.83 7.36
C VAL A 127 -2.44 3.90 7.69
N GLU A 128 -3.34 3.77 6.71
CA GLU A 128 -4.78 3.85 6.96
C GLU A 128 -5.28 2.69 7.83
N VAL A 129 -4.83 1.45 7.56
CA VAL A 129 -5.16 0.28 8.39
C VAL A 129 -4.56 0.42 9.79
N ALA A 130 -3.27 0.76 9.88
CA ALA A 130 -2.59 0.92 11.16
C ALA A 130 -3.19 2.04 12.00
N THR A 131 -3.50 3.20 11.42
CA THR A 131 -4.11 4.33 12.13
C THR A 131 -5.54 4.03 12.56
N ALA A 132 -6.35 3.36 11.73
CA ALA A 132 -7.70 2.94 12.08
C ALA A 132 -7.67 1.99 13.30
N LEU A 133 -6.77 1.00 13.29
CA LEU A 133 -6.56 0.09 14.42
C LEU A 133 -6.04 0.84 15.65
N PHE A 134 -5.04 1.72 15.48
CA PHE A 134 -4.52 2.55 16.58
C PHE A 134 -5.64 3.30 17.29
N LEU A 135 -6.50 4.01 16.54
CA LEU A 135 -7.60 4.78 17.11
C LEU A 135 -8.60 3.89 17.86
N CYS A 136 -8.94 2.72 17.32
CA CYS A 136 -9.83 1.77 17.96
C CYS A 136 -9.23 1.20 19.25
N PHE A 137 -7.98 0.71 19.22
CA PHE A 137 -7.31 0.15 20.39
C PHE A 137 -6.98 1.23 21.44
N LYS A 138 -6.66 2.45 21.01
CA LYS A 138 -6.46 3.59 21.91
C LYS A 138 -7.74 3.95 22.65
N SER A 139 -8.89 3.94 21.95
CA SER A 139 -10.20 4.17 22.60
C SER A 139 -10.53 3.07 23.63
N ASP A 140 -10.01 1.87 23.48
CA ASP A 140 -10.13 0.76 24.44
C ASP A 140 -9.05 0.77 25.53
N LYS A 141 -8.23 1.82 25.58
CA LYS A 141 -7.11 1.96 26.51
C LYS A 141 -6.09 0.80 26.44
N LYS A 142 -5.93 0.17 25.27
CA LYS A 142 -5.00 -0.93 25.05
C LYS A 142 -3.62 -0.42 24.68
N LYS A 143 -2.58 -0.76 25.45
CA LYS A 143 -1.18 -0.35 25.19
C LYS A 143 -0.64 -0.85 23.85
N ILE A 144 -1.12 -2.02 23.39
CA ILE A 144 -0.76 -2.59 22.07
C ILE A 144 -1.09 -1.66 20.88
N ALA A 145 -1.94 -0.62 21.10
CA ALA A 145 -2.24 0.37 20.07
C ALA A 145 -0.98 0.94 19.41
N TRP A 146 0.09 1.14 20.16
CA TRP A 146 1.34 1.73 19.66
C TRP A 146 2.13 0.84 18.69
N LEU A 147 1.83 -0.47 18.66
CA LEU A 147 2.43 -1.38 17.67
C LEU A 147 2.08 -0.98 16.23
N PHE A 148 0.85 -0.54 16.00
CA PHE A 148 0.36 -0.24 14.65
C PHE A 148 1.11 0.91 13.96
N PRO A 149 1.29 2.10 14.60
CA PRO A 149 2.15 3.15 14.03
C PRO A 149 3.58 2.68 13.76
N CYS A 150 4.15 1.84 14.62
CA CYS A 150 5.50 1.31 14.40
C CYS A 150 5.56 0.46 13.12
N VAL A 151 4.59 -0.43 12.89
CA VAL A 151 4.52 -1.23 11.67
C VAL A 151 4.37 -0.32 10.44
N ALA A 152 3.49 0.70 10.50
CA ALA A 152 3.32 1.65 9.40
C ALA A 152 4.63 2.40 9.10
N LEU A 153 5.37 2.87 10.11
CA LEU A 153 6.65 3.54 9.93
C LEU A 153 7.69 2.62 9.28
N CYS A 154 7.75 1.34 9.68
CA CYS A 154 8.63 0.36 9.07
C CYS A 154 8.25 0.12 7.59
N THR A 155 6.93 0.04 7.27
CA THR A 155 6.46 -0.07 5.88
C THR A 155 6.84 1.18 5.06
N MET A 156 6.67 2.37 5.62
CA MET A 156 7.09 3.62 4.99
C MET A 156 8.58 3.61 4.65
N GLY A 157 9.43 3.28 5.64
CA GLY A 157 10.88 3.19 5.46
C GLY A 157 11.27 2.15 4.40
N SER A 158 10.55 1.03 4.34
CA SER A 158 10.82 -0.04 3.37
C SER A 158 10.68 0.45 1.91
N ARG A 159 9.71 1.34 1.61
CA ARG A 159 9.48 1.82 0.24
C ARG A 159 10.62 2.70 -0.29
N VAL A 160 11.21 3.51 0.59
CA VAL A 160 12.39 4.30 0.24
C VAL A 160 13.65 3.43 0.19
N TYR A 161 13.84 2.55 1.17
CA TYR A 161 14.95 1.60 1.21
C TYR A 161 15.03 0.72 -0.05
N LEU A 162 13.86 0.26 -0.54
CA LEU A 162 13.74 -0.54 -1.77
C LEU A 162 13.86 0.29 -3.05
N MET A 163 14.09 1.60 -2.96
CA MET A 163 14.30 2.53 -4.08
C MET A 163 13.12 2.62 -5.07
N VAL A 164 11.89 2.32 -4.63
CA VAL A 164 10.71 2.30 -5.50
C VAL A 164 9.83 3.54 -5.41
N HIS A 165 10.01 4.34 -4.36
CA HIS A 165 9.32 5.61 -4.13
C HIS A 165 10.27 6.68 -3.60
N TYR A 166 10.03 7.92 -3.98
CA TYR A 166 10.65 9.07 -3.32
C TYR A 166 10.17 9.20 -1.87
N ALA A 167 10.99 9.81 -1.02
CA ALA A 167 10.58 10.10 0.36
C ALA A 167 9.32 10.96 0.41
N THR A 168 9.20 11.91 -0.51
CA THR A 168 8.01 12.79 -0.64
C THR A 168 6.75 12.03 -1.07
N ASP A 169 6.84 10.93 -1.84
CA ASP A 169 5.69 10.06 -2.14
C ASP A 169 5.19 9.35 -0.88
N VAL A 170 6.14 8.92 -0.05
CA VAL A 170 5.85 8.26 1.23
C VAL A 170 5.21 9.23 2.20
N LEU A 171 5.69 10.48 2.28
CA LEU A 171 5.04 11.53 3.09
C LEU A 171 3.64 11.86 2.57
N GLY A 172 3.44 11.90 1.26
CA GLY A 172 2.12 12.02 0.64
C GLY A 172 1.18 10.88 1.05
N GLY A 173 1.67 9.64 0.99
CA GLY A 173 0.93 8.45 1.42
C GLY A 173 0.60 8.46 2.91
N LEU A 174 1.52 8.91 3.76
CA LEU A 174 1.28 9.11 5.19
C LEU A 174 0.12 10.07 5.43
N LEU A 175 0.15 11.24 4.78
CA LEU A 175 -0.90 12.24 4.93
C LEU A 175 -2.27 11.71 4.51
N VAL A 176 -2.35 11.10 3.34
CA VAL A 176 -3.59 10.49 2.83
C VAL A 176 -4.08 9.39 3.76
N GLY A 177 -3.20 8.46 4.18
CA GLY A 177 -3.56 7.35 5.06
C GLY A 177 -4.09 7.79 6.42
N VAL A 178 -3.46 8.82 7.05
CA VAL A 178 -3.93 9.38 8.31
C VAL A 178 -5.29 10.05 8.15
N ILE A 179 -5.48 10.88 7.11
CA ILE A 179 -6.76 11.54 6.83
C ILE A 179 -7.86 10.49 6.60
N ALA A 180 -7.60 9.50 5.76
CA ALA A 180 -8.55 8.43 5.46
C ALA A 180 -8.96 7.65 6.72
N ALA A 181 -7.98 7.30 7.57
CA ALA A 181 -8.25 6.59 8.83
C ALA A 181 -9.05 7.41 9.83
N VAL A 182 -8.73 8.70 9.99
CA VAL A 182 -9.48 9.59 10.89
C VAL A 182 -10.92 9.75 10.42
N LEU A 183 -11.13 10.00 9.13
CA LEU A 183 -12.47 10.09 8.54
C LEU A 183 -13.22 8.76 8.67
N GLY A 184 -12.57 7.62 8.38
CA GLY A 184 -13.14 6.29 8.53
C GLY A 184 -13.55 5.99 9.98
N TYR A 185 -12.72 6.36 10.94
CA TYR A 185 -13.03 6.24 12.37
C TYR A 185 -14.22 7.11 12.81
N LEU A 186 -14.32 8.33 12.28
CA LEU A 186 -15.47 9.22 12.56
C LEU A 186 -16.76 8.66 11.94
N LEU A 187 -16.71 8.19 10.69
CA LEU A 187 -17.84 7.51 10.04
C LEU A 187 -18.28 6.27 10.81
N MET A 188 -17.33 5.45 11.27
CA MET A 188 -17.63 4.31 12.13
C MET A 188 -18.42 4.74 13.38
N LYS A 189 -17.99 5.83 14.05
CA LYS A 189 -18.71 6.36 15.22
C LYS A 189 -20.15 6.78 14.89
N LEU A 190 -20.38 7.34 13.71
CA LEU A 190 -21.73 7.71 13.25
C LEU A 190 -22.59 6.46 13.00
N VAL A 191 -22.06 5.48 12.26
CA VAL A 191 -22.74 4.22 11.96
C VAL A 191 -23.08 3.45 13.25
N MET A 192 -22.16 3.44 14.22
CA MET A 192 -22.36 2.76 15.51
C MET A 192 -23.49 3.35 16.38
N LYS A 193 -23.96 4.57 16.08
CA LYS A 193 -25.13 5.18 16.75
C LYS A 193 -26.46 4.63 16.22
N SER A 194 -26.47 3.88 15.13
CA SER A 194 -27.69 3.35 14.51
C SER A 194 -28.31 2.26 15.37
N LYS A 195 -29.59 2.45 15.78
CA LYS A 195 -30.37 1.47 16.55
C LYS A 195 -30.57 0.14 15.80
N GLY A 196 -30.56 0.17 14.48
CA GLY A 196 -30.70 -1.05 13.65
C GLY A 196 -29.51 -2.01 13.81
N LEU A 197 -28.30 -1.48 13.99
CA LEU A 197 -27.11 -2.27 14.18
C LEU A 197 -27.10 -3.07 15.50
N GLU A 198 -27.79 -2.60 16.55
CA GLU A 198 -27.85 -3.33 17.83
C GLU A 198 -28.50 -4.70 17.69
N LYS A 199 -29.41 -4.86 16.73
CA LYS A 199 -30.11 -6.11 16.45
C LYS A 199 -29.25 -7.14 15.72
N VAL A 200 -28.24 -6.69 14.99
CA VAL A 200 -27.35 -7.54 14.20
C VAL A 200 -26.20 -8.03 15.08
N ASP A 201 -26.11 -9.31 15.33
CA ASP A 201 -24.96 -9.94 16.00
C ASP A 201 -24.84 -11.40 15.58
N ALA A 202 -23.91 -11.66 14.66
CA ALA A 202 -23.63 -13.00 14.15
C ALA A 202 -23.10 -13.94 15.25
N ALA A 203 -22.59 -13.43 16.37
CA ALA A 203 -22.18 -14.27 17.50
C ALA A 203 -23.32 -15.12 18.04
N LYS A 204 -24.59 -14.71 17.84
CA LYS A 204 -25.78 -15.49 18.24
C LYS A 204 -25.87 -16.81 17.48
N LEU A 205 -25.32 -16.90 16.27
CA LEU A 205 -25.25 -18.14 15.47
C LEU A 205 -24.24 -19.13 16.06
N PHE A 206 -23.25 -18.62 16.78
CA PHE A 206 -22.14 -19.40 17.34
C PHE A 206 -22.18 -19.49 18.87
N LYS A 207 -23.37 -19.55 19.48
CA LYS A 207 -23.57 -19.55 20.94
C LYS A 207 -22.75 -20.60 21.70
N LYS A 208 -22.38 -21.70 21.05
CA LYS A 208 -21.61 -22.82 21.65
C LYS A 208 -20.08 -22.58 21.55
N VAL A 209 -19.61 -21.58 20.82
CA VAL A 209 -18.16 -21.32 20.62
C VAL A 209 -17.70 -20.34 21.72
N PRO A 210 -16.73 -20.73 22.57
CA PRO A 210 -16.17 -19.82 23.56
C PRO A 210 -15.55 -18.58 22.88
N GLY A 211 -15.73 -17.37 23.43
CA GLY A 211 -15.22 -16.14 22.87
C GLY A 211 -13.69 -16.13 22.65
N LYS A 212 -12.95 -16.88 23.50
CA LYS A 212 -11.48 -17.06 23.31
C LYS A 212 -11.16 -17.79 22.01
N VAL A 213 -11.97 -18.77 21.60
CA VAL A 213 -11.81 -19.49 20.32
C VAL A 213 -12.05 -18.55 19.13
N GLY A 214 -13.06 -17.69 19.21
CA GLY A 214 -13.32 -16.70 18.17
C GLY A 214 -12.14 -15.72 17.98
N PHE A 215 -11.51 -15.26 19.07
CA PHE A 215 -10.30 -14.42 18.99
C PHE A 215 -9.09 -15.19 18.43
N ALA A 216 -8.94 -16.46 18.80
CA ALA A 216 -7.89 -17.31 18.24
C ALA A 216 -8.06 -17.50 16.73
N CYS A 217 -9.30 -17.72 16.25
CA CYS A 217 -9.59 -17.82 14.82
C CYS A 217 -9.26 -16.53 14.06
N ILE A 218 -9.55 -15.36 14.63
CA ILE A 218 -9.16 -14.07 14.03
C ILE A 218 -7.63 -13.97 13.97
N GLY A 219 -6.93 -14.34 15.04
CA GLY A 219 -5.46 -14.32 15.06
C GLY A 219 -4.85 -15.26 14.01
N VAL A 220 -5.40 -16.47 13.86
CA VAL A 220 -4.97 -17.42 12.82
C VAL A 220 -5.26 -16.88 11.42
N ALA A 221 -6.43 -16.25 11.21
CA ALA A 221 -6.79 -15.64 9.93
C ALA A 221 -5.81 -14.50 9.58
N VAL A 222 -5.50 -13.62 10.53
CA VAL A 222 -4.52 -12.53 10.31
C VAL A 222 -3.13 -13.07 10.01
N LEU A 223 -2.69 -14.11 10.73
CA LEU A 223 -1.40 -14.77 10.45
C LEU A 223 -1.40 -15.42 9.06
N GLY A 224 -2.48 -16.10 8.68
CA GLY A 224 -2.63 -16.70 7.35
C GLY A 224 -2.60 -15.65 6.23
N ILE A 225 -3.29 -14.53 6.42
CA ILE A 225 -3.25 -13.37 5.50
C ILE A 225 -1.82 -12.84 5.38
N PHE A 226 -1.13 -12.70 6.51
CA PHE A 226 0.25 -12.21 6.51
C PHE A 226 1.20 -13.18 5.79
N LEU A 227 1.10 -14.47 6.04
CA LEU A 227 1.91 -15.47 5.36
C LEU A 227 1.63 -15.49 3.85
N TYR A 228 0.37 -15.35 3.45
CA TYR A 228 -0.02 -15.21 2.05
C TYR A 228 0.57 -13.95 1.40
N ALA A 229 0.48 -12.80 2.09
CA ALA A 229 1.04 -11.54 1.62
C ALA A 229 2.58 -11.53 1.53
N SER A 230 3.25 -12.43 2.27
CA SER A 230 4.71 -12.59 2.21
C SER A 230 5.18 -13.37 0.98
N ILE A 231 4.25 -14.01 0.24
CA ILE A 231 4.55 -14.58 -1.08
C ILE A 231 4.80 -13.41 -2.04
N PRO A 232 5.82 -13.50 -2.95
CA PRO A 232 6.10 -12.43 -3.89
C PRO A 232 4.82 -11.95 -4.59
N SER A 233 4.60 -10.65 -4.53
CA SER A 233 3.39 -10.03 -5.06
C SER A 233 3.36 -10.13 -6.59
N LEU A 234 2.19 -10.47 -7.14
CA LEU A 234 1.93 -10.39 -8.59
C LEU A 234 1.87 -8.94 -9.08
N SER A 235 1.71 -7.98 -8.18
CA SER A 235 1.66 -6.54 -8.51
C SER A 235 3.03 -5.88 -8.55
N GLU A 236 4.03 -6.41 -7.82
CA GLU A 236 5.42 -5.93 -7.83
C GLU A 236 6.32 -6.89 -8.62
N GLY A 237 6.86 -6.41 -9.73
CA GLY A 237 7.86 -7.16 -10.49
C GLY A 237 9.25 -7.05 -9.87
N GLY A 238 9.97 -8.16 -9.77
CA GLY A 238 11.40 -8.19 -9.42
C GLY A 238 12.31 -8.06 -10.65
N ALA A 239 13.59 -8.42 -10.49
CA ALA A 239 14.61 -8.33 -11.57
C ALA A 239 14.21 -9.12 -12.83
N ASP A 240 13.57 -10.28 -12.66
CA ASP A 240 13.17 -11.19 -13.77
C ASP A 240 11.82 -10.83 -14.38
N THR A 241 11.15 -9.78 -13.91
CA THR A 241 9.84 -9.37 -14.43
C THR A 241 9.98 -8.74 -15.80
N GLN A 242 9.09 -9.10 -16.73
CA GLN A 242 9.01 -8.47 -18.04
C GLN A 242 8.77 -6.96 -17.88
N ARG A 243 9.65 -6.17 -18.52
CA ARG A 243 9.62 -4.71 -18.46
C ARG A 243 8.79 -4.14 -19.60
N CYS A 244 8.22 -2.97 -19.34
CA CYS A 244 7.52 -2.17 -20.33
C CYS A 244 8.37 -1.98 -21.59
N ALA A 245 7.79 -2.20 -22.76
CA ALA A 245 8.49 -2.09 -24.04
C ALA A 245 8.73 -0.63 -24.47
N TYR A 246 8.26 0.36 -23.73
CA TYR A 246 8.42 1.77 -24.08
C TYR A 246 9.89 2.22 -24.00
N VAL A 247 10.34 2.79 -25.12
CA VAL A 247 11.64 3.47 -25.25
C VAL A 247 11.36 4.81 -25.96
N GLY A 248 11.42 5.89 -25.21
CA GLY A 248 11.26 7.25 -25.70
C GLY A 248 12.34 8.15 -25.09
N ASP A 249 11.93 9.20 -24.36
CA ASP A 249 12.86 10.09 -23.64
C ASP A 249 13.67 9.33 -22.57
N TYR A 250 13.17 8.17 -22.14
CA TYR A 250 13.84 7.22 -21.24
C TYR A 250 13.38 5.79 -21.54
N LYS A 251 14.18 4.79 -21.13
CA LYS A 251 13.79 3.39 -21.14
C LYS A 251 12.91 3.10 -19.91
N CYS A 252 11.67 2.67 -20.11
CA CYS A 252 10.75 2.41 -18.99
C CYS A 252 11.11 1.11 -18.27
N TYR A 253 11.32 1.17 -16.96
CA TYR A 253 11.57 0.03 -16.08
C TYR A 253 10.34 -0.42 -15.28
N ASN A 254 9.17 0.14 -15.54
CA ASN A 254 7.93 -0.36 -14.95
C ASN A 254 7.68 -1.82 -15.37
N ALA A 255 7.02 -2.59 -14.50
CA ALA A 255 6.50 -3.90 -14.87
C ALA A 255 5.49 -3.76 -16.02
N ALA A 256 5.62 -4.59 -17.05
CA ALA A 256 4.62 -4.71 -18.10
C ALA A 256 3.36 -5.40 -17.55
N LYS A 257 2.21 -5.13 -18.18
CA LYS A 257 0.97 -5.87 -17.96
C LYS A 257 0.94 -7.02 -18.97
N VAL A 258 1.35 -8.20 -18.50
CA VAL A 258 1.42 -9.42 -19.32
C VAL A 258 0.13 -10.20 -19.10
N ASP A 259 -0.46 -10.71 -20.19
CA ASP A 259 -1.70 -11.50 -20.17
C ASP A 259 -2.87 -10.82 -19.42
N ASP A 260 -2.93 -9.49 -19.48
CA ASP A 260 -3.97 -8.67 -18.84
C ASP A 260 -5.00 -8.23 -19.92
N ASP A 261 -6.19 -8.80 -19.89
CA ASP A 261 -7.28 -8.49 -20.85
C ASP A 261 -7.61 -7.00 -20.92
N LYS A 262 -7.38 -6.26 -19.84
CA LYS A 262 -7.60 -4.82 -19.77
C LYS A 262 -6.51 -4.01 -20.49
N TYR A 263 -5.33 -4.58 -20.62
CA TYR A 263 -4.15 -3.94 -21.20
C TYR A 263 -3.47 -4.85 -22.22
N PRO A 264 -4.20 -5.27 -23.31
CA PRO A 264 -3.66 -6.20 -24.29
C PRO A 264 -2.42 -5.63 -24.97
N PRO A 265 -1.55 -6.50 -25.52
CA PRO A 265 -0.37 -6.07 -26.26
C PRO A 265 -0.70 -5.12 -27.41
N ILE A 266 0.15 -4.12 -27.64
CA ILE A 266 0.07 -3.23 -28.79
C ILE A 266 1.25 -3.58 -29.73
N ASP A 267 0.94 -3.96 -30.96
CA ASP A 267 1.93 -4.42 -31.99
C ASP A 267 2.83 -5.56 -31.45
N GLY A 268 2.23 -6.50 -30.70
CA GLY A 268 2.94 -7.65 -30.10
C GLY A 268 3.90 -7.30 -28.97
N LYS A 269 3.82 -6.09 -28.41
CA LYS A 269 4.65 -5.62 -27.31
C LYS A 269 3.82 -5.34 -26.07
N GLU A 270 4.37 -5.74 -24.92
CA GLU A 270 3.76 -5.53 -23.62
C GLU A 270 4.19 -4.19 -23.02
N TYR A 271 3.22 -3.47 -22.45
CA TYR A 271 3.43 -2.14 -21.86
C TYR A 271 2.96 -2.09 -20.42
N CYS A 272 3.55 -1.20 -19.62
CA CYS A 272 2.98 -0.86 -18.32
C CYS A 272 1.68 -0.07 -18.50
N LYS A 273 0.89 0.01 -17.44
CA LYS A 273 -0.41 0.71 -17.44
C LYS A 273 -0.33 2.15 -17.96
N ILE A 274 0.76 2.87 -17.64
CA ILE A 274 0.97 4.26 -18.06
C ILE A 274 1.15 4.35 -19.58
N HIS A 275 2.09 3.57 -20.12
CA HIS A 275 2.43 3.66 -21.55
C HIS A 275 1.36 2.99 -22.43
N TRP A 276 0.70 1.94 -21.93
CA TRP A 276 -0.44 1.37 -22.65
C TRP A 276 -1.55 2.40 -22.87
N LYS A 277 -1.95 3.15 -21.82
CA LYS A 277 -2.95 4.21 -21.93
C LYS A 277 -2.52 5.32 -22.89
N ALA A 278 -1.26 5.73 -22.82
CA ALA A 278 -0.73 6.76 -23.71
C ALA A 278 -0.74 6.34 -25.19
N LEU A 279 -0.41 5.07 -25.47
CA LEU A 279 -0.32 4.55 -26.85
C LEU A 279 -1.67 4.13 -27.42
N SER A 280 -2.59 3.59 -26.59
CA SER A 280 -3.91 3.15 -27.01
C SER A 280 -4.88 4.28 -27.32
N GLY A 281 -4.56 5.53 -26.94
CA GLY A 281 -5.43 6.69 -27.12
C GLY A 281 -6.70 6.69 -26.23
N VAL A 282 -6.79 5.78 -25.28
CA VAL A 282 -7.90 5.73 -24.31
C VAL A 282 -7.76 6.89 -23.34
N LYS A 283 -8.63 7.88 -23.45
CA LYS A 283 -8.78 8.98 -22.47
C LYS A 283 -9.52 8.45 -21.24
N GLU A 284 -9.07 8.83 -20.07
CA GLU A 284 -9.80 8.58 -18.81
C GLU A 284 -11.13 9.30 -18.73
#